data_3378e699b1e82f732bdf696184aedf3c
#
_entry.id   3378e699b1e82f732bdf696184aedf3c
#
_cell.length_a   1.000
_cell.length_b   1.000
_cell.length_c   1.000
_cell.angle_alpha   90.00
_cell.angle_beta   90.00
_cell.angle_gamma   90.00
#
_symmetry.space_group_name_H-M   'P 1'
#
loop_
_entity.id
_entity.type
_entity.pdbx_description
1 polymer ?
#
loop_
_entity_poly.entity_id
_entity_poly.type
_entity_poly.pdbx_seq_one_letter_code
_entity_poly.pdbx_strand_id
1 'polypeptide(L)'
;MEEIKLIIESPKQNSLSVDDPNRREVLWEARLEDLCKKWKEDSLSRSAEHDKKAREMKRKGTYLSIPSIVIPLILSGISNITSDLPLVNSSLMAFVSILTGVNVFFNFPKKQQQHFEYSAKFFKLSIDVEKEMSKRKINR
;
A
#
# COMPACT_ATOMS: atom_id res chain seq x y z
N MET A 1 -28.31 0.45 -58.69
CA MET A 1 -28.38 0.92 -57.30
C MET A 1 -29.32 0.00 -56.57
N GLU A 2 -28.79 -1.06 -55.95
CA GLU A 2 -29.54 -2.03 -55.16
C GLU A 2 -29.49 -1.60 -53.70
N GLU A 3 -30.64 -1.33 -53.12
CA GLU A 3 -30.81 -1.05 -51.68
C GLU A 3 -30.65 -2.34 -50.89
N ILE A 4 -29.55 -2.44 -50.14
CA ILE A 4 -29.37 -3.52 -49.17
C ILE A 4 -30.21 -3.17 -47.94
N LYS A 5 -31.38 -3.78 -47.83
CA LYS A 5 -32.20 -3.82 -46.62
C LYS A 5 -31.48 -4.63 -45.55
N LEU A 6 -30.79 -3.98 -44.65
CA LEU A 6 -30.31 -4.57 -43.39
C LEU A 6 -31.52 -4.88 -42.51
N ILE A 7 -31.92 -6.14 -42.53
CA ILE A 7 -32.84 -6.69 -41.55
C ILE A 7 -32.10 -6.84 -40.24
N ILE A 8 -32.20 -5.84 -39.37
CA ILE A 8 -31.79 -5.94 -37.97
C ILE A 8 -32.83 -6.86 -37.30
N GLU A 9 -32.54 -8.17 -37.27
CA GLU A 9 -33.25 -9.09 -36.38
C GLU A 9 -32.95 -8.69 -34.94
N SER A 10 -33.90 -8.04 -34.32
CA SER A 10 -33.94 -7.77 -32.89
C SER A 10 -33.88 -9.12 -32.16
N PRO A 11 -32.88 -9.38 -31.26
CA PRO A 11 -32.87 -10.64 -30.52
C PRO A 11 -34.17 -10.72 -29.72
N LYS A 12 -34.97 -11.75 -29.98
CA LYS A 12 -36.16 -12.08 -29.20
C LYS A 12 -35.75 -12.08 -27.72
N GLN A 13 -36.09 -11.03 -27.01
CA GLN A 13 -36.11 -11.02 -25.57
C GLN A 13 -37.10 -12.10 -25.14
N ASN A 14 -36.58 -13.30 -24.83
CA ASN A 14 -37.31 -14.28 -24.09
C ASN A 14 -37.70 -13.62 -22.77
N SER A 15 -38.94 -13.18 -22.69
CA SER A 15 -39.63 -12.76 -21.47
C SER A 15 -39.84 -13.97 -20.56
N LEU A 16 -38.75 -14.61 -20.14
CA LEU A 16 -38.74 -15.56 -19.04
C LEU A 16 -39.04 -14.76 -17.77
N SER A 17 -40.15 -15.08 -17.14
CA SER A 17 -40.68 -14.46 -15.93
C SER A 17 -39.55 -14.13 -14.93
N VAL A 18 -39.40 -12.83 -14.64
CA VAL A 18 -38.41 -12.27 -13.71
C VAL A 18 -38.66 -12.70 -12.25
N ASP A 19 -39.70 -13.47 -11.99
CA ASP A 19 -40.22 -13.78 -10.66
C ASP A 19 -39.89 -15.18 -10.12
N ASP A 20 -38.91 -15.88 -10.72
CA ASP A 20 -38.43 -17.12 -10.12
C ASP A 20 -37.49 -16.80 -8.93
N PRO A 21 -37.87 -17.11 -7.66
CA PRO A 21 -37.10 -16.86 -6.46
C PRO A 21 -35.70 -17.53 -6.51
N ASN A 22 -35.64 -18.75 -7.09
CA ASN A 22 -34.38 -19.48 -7.26
C ASN A 22 -33.41 -18.74 -8.17
N ARG A 23 -33.90 -18.09 -9.22
CA ARG A 23 -33.05 -17.31 -10.14
C ARG A 23 -32.54 -16.03 -9.49
N ARG A 24 -33.33 -15.41 -8.61
CA ARG A 24 -32.87 -14.22 -7.85
C ARG A 24 -31.76 -14.59 -6.87
N GLU A 25 -31.87 -15.73 -6.19
CA GLU A 25 -30.83 -16.22 -5.28
C GLU A 25 -29.50 -16.48 -6.01
N VAL A 26 -29.52 -17.18 -7.12
CA VAL A 26 -28.34 -17.49 -7.94
C VAL A 26 -27.67 -16.19 -8.45
N LEU A 27 -28.47 -15.24 -8.93
CA LEU A 27 -27.94 -13.93 -9.39
C LEU A 27 -27.37 -13.11 -8.24
N TRP A 28 -27.96 -13.17 -7.07
CA TRP A 28 -27.50 -12.51 -5.88
C TRP A 28 -26.19 -13.10 -5.40
N GLU A 29 -26.05 -14.41 -5.35
CA GLU A 29 -24.83 -15.11 -4.98
C GLU A 29 -23.67 -14.81 -5.93
N ALA A 30 -23.93 -14.82 -7.25
CA ALA A 30 -22.92 -14.47 -8.25
C ALA A 30 -22.42 -13.02 -8.08
N ARG A 31 -23.30 -12.08 -7.79
CA ARG A 31 -22.95 -10.69 -7.52
C ARG A 31 -22.12 -10.54 -6.24
N LEU A 32 -22.47 -11.29 -5.18
CA LEU A 32 -21.71 -11.29 -3.94
C LEU A 32 -20.31 -11.88 -4.12
N GLU A 33 -20.19 -12.96 -4.89
CA GLU A 33 -18.88 -13.56 -5.19
C GLU A 33 -18.00 -12.59 -5.97
N ASP A 34 -18.55 -11.91 -6.97
CA ASP A 34 -17.83 -10.90 -7.74
C ASP A 34 -17.41 -9.71 -6.89
N LEU A 35 -18.28 -9.24 -6.01
CA LEU A 35 -17.99 -8.18 -5.05
C LEU A 35 -16.86 -8.59 -4.07
N CYS A 36 -16.89 -9.81 -3.54
CA CYS A 36 -15.85 -10.32 -2.67
C CYS A 36 -14.50 -10.44 -3.39
N LYS A 37 -14.49 -10.91 -4.65
CA LYS A 37 -13.27 -10.93 -5.47
C LYS A 37 -12.69 -9.52 -5.64
N LYS A 38 -13.53 -8.57 -5.97
CA LYS A 38 -13.13 -7.17 -6.14
C LYS A 38 -12.57 -6.57 -4.85
N TRP A 39 -13.19 -6.85 -3.71
CA TRP A 39 -12.67 -6.41 -2.42
C TRP A 39 -11.34 -7.07 -2.06
N LYS A 40 -11.15 -8.35 -2.38
CA LYS A 40 -9.88 -9.04 -2.20
C LYS A 40 -8.79 -8.37 -3.03
N GLU A 41 -9.03 -8.13 -4.32
CA GLU A 41 -8.07 -7.48 -5.21
C GLU A 41 -7.73 -6.05 -4.77
N ASP A 42 -8.73 -5.24 -4.42
CA ASP A 42 -8.53 -3.88 -3.91
C ASP A 42 -7.72 -3.89 -2.61
N SER A 43 -8.02 -4.81 -1.69
CA SER A 43 -7.29 -4.96 -0.43
C SER A 43 -5.84 -5.37 -0.64
N LEU A 44 -5.55 -6.29 -1.57
CA LEU A 44 -4.19 -6.68 -1.94
C LEU A 44 -3.42 -5.52 -2.58
N SER A 45 -4.06 -4.79 -3.49
CA SER A 45 -3.48 -3.62 -4.14
C SER A 45 -3.11 -2.53 -3.11
N ARG A 46 -4.01 -2.22 -2.19
CA ARG A 46 -3.77 -1.25 -1.10
C ARG A 46 -2.67 -1.73 -0.15
N SER A 47 -2.65 -3.02 0.18
CA SER A 47 -1.58 -3.60 0.99
C SER A 47 -0.21 -3.40 0.33
N ALA A 48 -0.08 -3.71 -0.96
CA ALA A 48 1.15 -3.53 -1.71
C ALA A 48 1.58 -2.05 -1.81
N GLU A 49 0.62 -1.13 -2.00
CA GLU A 49 0.89 0.30 -2.03
C GLU A 49 1.43 0.81 -0.68
N HIS A 50 0.82 0.40 0.43
CA HIS A 50 1.28 0.76 1.76
C HIS A 50 2.65 0.16 2.08
N ASP A 51 2.92 -1.09 1.68
CA ASP A 51 4.24 -1.70 1.84
C ASP A 51 5.32 -0.94 1.06
N LYS A 52 5.03 -0.54 -0.17
CA LYS A 52 5.92 0.29 -0.98
C LYS A 52 6.22 1.63 -0.28
N LYS A 53 5.19 2.33 0.22
CA LYS A 53 5.34 3.58 0.96
C LYS A 53 6.17 3.38 2.24
N ALA A 54 5.96 2.28 2.97
CA ALA A 54 6.75 1.94 4.15
C ALA A 54 8.24 1.79 3.83
N ARG A 55 8.58 1.09 2.75
CA ARG A 55 9.96 0.93 2.28
C ARG A 55 10.58 2.24 1.84
N GLU A 56 9.83 3.12 1.17
CA GLU A 56 10.30 4.46 0.81
C GLU A 56 10.62 5.32 2.04
N MET A 57 9.73 5.30 3.05
CA MET A 57 9.97 6.01 4.32
C MET A 57 11.17 5.46 5.05
N LYS A 58 11.34 4.13 5.10
CA LYS A 58 12.53 3.48 5.64
C LYS A 58 13.79 3.99 4.96
N ARG A 59 13.81 3.97 3.62
CA ARG A 59 14.99 4.40 2.85
C ARG A 59 15.33 5.85 3.12
N LYS A 60 14.34 6.76 3.10
CA LYS A 60 14.54 8.19 3.41
C LYS A 60 15.05 8.40 4.84
N GLY A 61 14.46 7.70 5.82
CA GLY A 61 14.91 7.75 7.20
C GLY A 61 16.35 7.25 7.35
N THR A 62 16.71 6.15 6.69
CA THR A 62 18.09 5.61 6.75
C THR A 62 19.10 6.58 6.15
N TYR A 63 18.81 7.20 4.99
CA TYR A 63 19.71 8.18 4.37
C TYR A 63 19.97 9.40 5.26
N LEU A 64 19.01 9.81 6.08
CA LEU A 64 19.17 10.92 7.01
C LEU A 64 19.85 10.49 8.33
N SER A 65 19.57 9.27 8.79
CA SER A 65 20.10 8.78 10.07
C SER A 65 21.55 8.33 9.99
N ILE A 66 21.99 7.74 8.88
CA ILE A 66 23.38 7.26 8.74
C ILE A 66 24.38 8.42 8.89
N PRO A 67 24.30 9.54 8.15
CA PRO A 67 25.21 10.66 8.33
C PRO A 67 25.16 11.24 9.74
N SER A 68 23.98 11.33 10.35
CA SER A 68 23.80 11.88 11.70
C SER A 68 24.53 11.06 12.78
N ILE A 69 24.75 9.77 12.55
CA ILE A 69 25.45 8.88 13.49
C ILE A 69 26.94 8.79 13.14
N VAL A 70 27.24 8.62 11.85
CA VAL A 70 28.60 8.35 11.40
C VAL A 70 29.51 9.58 11.54
N ILE A 71 29.02 10.79 11.22
CA ILE A 71 29.84 12.03 11.31
C ILE A 71 30.30 12.30 12.74
N PRO A 72 29.43 12.30 13.77
CA PRO A 72 29.88 12.49 15.15
C PRO A 72 30.87 11.42 15.63
N LEU A 73 30.66 10.16 15.21
CA LEU A 73 31.52 9.05 15.58
C LEU A 73 32.93 9.23 15.00
N ILE A 74 33.03 9.60 13.73
CA ILE A 74 34.34 9.92 13.11
C ILE A 74 34.98 11.11 13.79
N LEU A 75 34.27 12.21 14.02
CA LEU A 75 34.76 13.40 14.69
C LEU A 75 35.27 13.10 16.10
N SER A 76 34.54 12.26 16.86
CA SER A 76 34.96 11.81 18.17
C SER A 76 36.30 11.03 18.14
N GLY A 77 36.47 10.17 17.10
CA GLY A 77 37.72 9.41 16.93
C GLY A 77 38.92 10.27 16.53
N ILE A 78 38.70 11.40 15.84
CA ILE A 78 39.76 12.28 15.32
C ILE A 78 39.93 13.54 16.18
N SER A 79 39.19 13.69 17.28
CA SER A 79 39.17 14.91 18.10
C SER A 79 40.54 15.39 18.56
N ASN A 80 41.46 14.46 18.79
CA ASN A 80 42.84 14.78 19.15
C ASN A 80 43.67 15.41 18.02
N ILE A 81 43.28 15.21 16.77
CA ILE A 81 43.96 15.69 15.57
C ILE A 81 43.32 16.99 15.06
N THR A 82 42.04 17.19 15.33
CA THR A 82 41.27 18.35 14.85
C THR A 82 41.18 19.49 15.84
N SER A 83 41.92 19.44 16.95
CA SER A 83 42.02 20.53 17.94
C SER A 83 42.43 21.87 17.29
N ASP A 84 43.18 21.85 16.20
CA ASP A 84 43.64 23.02 15.47
C ASP A 84 42.64 23.62 14.49
N LEU A 85 41.47 22.96 14.29
CA LEU A 85 40.45 23.39 13.33
C LEU A 85 39.07 23.53 13.98
N PRO A 86 38.86 24.40 14.95
CA PRO A 86 37.61 24.52 15.71
C PRO A 86 36.42 24.94 14.84
N LEU A 87 36.64 25.75 13.81
CA LEU A 87 35.60 26.19 12.87
C LEU A 87 35.01 25.03 12.04
N VAL A 88 35.85 24.11 11.58
CA VAL A 88 35.42 22.94 10.81
C VAL A 88 34.58 21.99 11.68
N ASN A 89 35.03 21.75 12.91
CA ASN A 89 34.31 20.90 13.85
C ASN A 89 32.95 21.50 14.22
N SER A 90 32.87 22.79 14.49
CA SER A 90 31.64 23.50 14.82
C SER A 90 30.65 23.48 13.65
N SER A 91 31.11 23.68 12.41
CA SER A 91 30.24 23.67 11.22
C SER A 91 29.69 22.27 10.92
N LEU A 92 30.48 21.21 11.09
CA LEU A 92 30.03 19.83 10.93
C LEU A 92 29.02 19.45 12.00
N MET A 93 29.22 19.84 13.26
CA MET A 93 28.28 19.61 14.34
C MET A 93 26.96 20.35 14.13
N ALA A 94 27.01 21.59 13.62
CA ALA A 94 25.78 22.32 13.23
C ALA A 94 25.00 21.59 12.12
N PHE A 95 25.71 21.09 11.11
CA PHE A 95 25.10 20.31 10.03
C PHE A 95 24.44 19.04 10.55
N VAL A 96 25.11 18.28 11.42
CA VAL A 96 24.53 17.07 12.05
C VAL A 96 23.30 17.42 12.87
N SER A 97 23.31 18.53 13.60
CA SER A 97 22.16 18.99 14.38
C SER A 97 20.95 19.28 13.48
N ILE A 98 21.17 19.92 12.33
CA ILE A 98 20.13 20.19 11.34
C ILE A 98 19.56 18.85 10.79
N LEU A 99 20.43 17.91 10.39
CA LEU A 99 19.99 16.61 9.89
C LEU A 99 19.16 15.84 10.93
N THR A 100 19.61 15.86 12.18
CA THR A 100 18.90 15.23 13.29
C THR A 100 17.54 15.90 13.52
N GLY A 101 17.48 17.22 13.51
CA GLY A 101 16.25 18.00 13.62
C GLY A 101 15.26 17.66 12.51
N VAL A 102 15.72 17.59 11.27
CA VAL A 102 14.90 17.17 10.12
C VAL A 102 14.35 15.75 10.31
N ASN A 103 15.19 14.81 10.75
CA ASN A 103 14.78 13.43 10.96
C ASN A 103 13.72 13.31 12.05
N VAL A 104 13.87 14.03 13.16
CA VAL A 104 12.88 14.09 14.25
C VAL A 104 11.59 14.76 13.79
N PHE A 105 11.66 15.86 13.05
CA PHE A 105 10.50 16.60 12.55
C PHE A 105 9.64 15.75 11.61
N PHE A 106 10.26 15.09 10.65
CA PHE A 106 9.53 14.23 9.70
C PHE A 106 9.07 12.90 10.30
N ASN A 107 9.68 12.47 11.40
CA ASN A 107 9.36 11.25 12.15
C ASN A 107 9.18 10.03 11.22
N PHE A 108 10.16 9.81 10.33
CA PHE A 108 10.14 8.74 9.34
C PHE A 108 9.86 7.34 9.93
N PRO A 109 10.47 6.95 11.08
CA PRO A 109 10.22 5.66 11.69
C PRO A 109 8.74 5.43 12.03
N LYS A 110 8.08 6.44 12.59
CA LYS A 110 6.65 6.35 12.94
C LYS A 110 5.77 6.22 11.70
N LYS A 111 6.04 7.03 10.66
CA LYS A 111 5.31 6.93 9.39
C LYS A 111 5.53 5.58 8.71
N GLN A 112 6.74 5.06 8.71
CA GLN A 112 7.06 3.72 8.22
C GLN A 112 6.24 2.66 8.95
N GLN A 113 6.22 2.69 10.29
CA GLN A 113 5.46 1.72 11.09
C GLN A 113 3.97 1.81 10.79
N GLN A 114 3.39 3.00 10.71
CA GLN A 114 1.98 3.19 10.35
C GLN A 114 1.64 2.57 8.99
N HIS A 115 2.46 2.81 7.98
CA HIS A 115 2.24 2.19 6.66
C HIS A 115 2.37 0.67 6.69
N PHE A 116 3.29 0.14 7.49
CA PHE A 116 3.44 -1.30 7.68
C PHE A 116 2.20 -1.92 8.35
N GLU A 117 1.66 -1.26 9.38
CA GLU A 117 0.45 -1.69 10.06
C GLU A 117 -0.78 -1.66 9.13
N TYR A 118 -0.92 -0.62 8.31
CA TYR A 118 -1.99 -0.56 7.31
C TYR A 118 -1.84 -1.65 6.25
N SER A 119 -0.64 -1.89 5.75
CA SER A 119 -0.36 -3.00 4.83
C SER A 119 -0.79 -4.33 5.42
N ALA A 120 -0.40 -4.62 6.67
CA ALA A 120 -0.77 -5.86 7.35
C ALA A 120 -2.29 -5.99 7.57
N LYS A 121 -2.98 -4.90 7.91
CA LYS A 121 -4.44 -4.90 8.06
C LYS A 121 -5.16 -5.19 6.74
N PHE A 122 -4.76 -4.57 5.64
CA PHE A 122 -5.33 -4.83 4.32
C PHE A 122 -5.03 -6.25 3.84
N PHE A 123 -3.83 -6.76 4.09
CA PHE A 123 -3.49 -8.14 3.78
C PHE A 123 -4.34 -9.13 4.58
N LYS A 124 -4.52 -8.91 5.87
CA LYS A 124 -5.41 -9.71 6.70
C LYS A 124 -6.84 -9.70 6.17
N LEU A 125 -7.36 -8.52 5.80
CA LEU A 125 -8.70 -8.40 5.22
C LEU A 125 -8.84 -9.25 3.95
N SER A 126 -7.83 -9.25 3.07
CA SER A 126 -7.86 -10.08 1.85
C SER A 126 -7.92 -11.58 2.16
N ILE A 127 -7.21 -12.04 3.20
CA ILE A 127 -7.25 -13.43 3.68
C ILE A 127 -8.63 -13.76 4.28
N ASP A 128 -9.18 -12.86 5.08
CA ASP A 128 -10.49 -13.07 5.71
C ASP A 128 -11.60 -13.18 4.65
N VAL A 129 -11.57 -12.32 3.62
CA VAL A 129 -12.49 -12.40 2.47
C VAL A 129 -12.32 -13.74 1.73
N GLU A 130 -11.08 -14.18 1.48
CA GLU A 130 -10.83 -15.47 0.82
C GLU A 130 -11.35 -16.65 1.61
N LYS A 131 -11.14 -16.62 2.93
CA LYS A 131 -11.64 -17.65 3.85
C LYS A 131 -13.16 -17.75 3.83
N GLU A 132 -13.86 -16.61 3.84
CA GLU A 132 -15.32 -16.60 3.74
C GLU A 132 -15.83 -17.09 2.39
N MET A 133 -15.17 -16.73 1.29
CA MET A 133 -15.50 -17.28 -0.03
C MET A 133 -15.30 -18.80 -0.11
N SER A 134 -14.24 -19.32 0.53
CA SER A 134 -13.94 -20.76 0.56
C SER A 134 -14.98 -21.54 1.36
N LYS A 135 -15.43 -21.03 2.50
CA LYS A 135 -16.49 -21.66 3.31
C LYS A 135 -17.81 -21.79 2.52
N ARG A 136 -18.17 -20.76 1.76
CA ARG A 136 -19.39 -20.79 0.94
C ARG A 136 -19.31 -21.82 -0.19
N LYS A 137 -18.12 -22.08 -0.75
CA LYS A 137 -17.93 -23.13 -1.77
C LYS A 137 -18.06 -24.55 -1.23
N ILE A 138 -17.68 -24.76 0.04
CA ILE A 138 -17.75 -26.09 0.68
C ILE A 138 -19.18 -26.44 1.08
N ASN A 139 -20.03 -25.45 1.36
CA ASN A 139 -21.41 -25.64 1.80
C ASN A 139 -22.41 -25.71 0.62
N ARG A 140 -21.94 -25.76 -0.62
CA ARG A 140 -22.72 -26.05 -1.84
C ARG A 140 -22.54 -27.50 -2.25
#